data_35e30236a4021f8b243e1d7cde5ba1bd
#
_entry.id   35e30236a4021f8b243e1d7cde5ba1bd
#
_cell.length_a   1.000
_cell.length_b   1.000
_cell.length_c   1.000
_cell.angle_alpha   90.00
_cell.angle_beta   90.00
_cell.angle_gamma   90.00
#
_symmetry.space_group_name_H-M   'P 1'
#
loop_
_entity.id
_entity.type
_entity.pdbx_description
1 polymer ?
#
loop_
_entity_poly.entity_id
_entity_poly.type
_entity_poly.pdbx_seq_one_letter_code
_entity_poly.pdbx_strand_id
1 'polypeptide(L)'
;MKKIILAIFCIATSTAIHAAVKADEALALAQKVNNYFMYVSEPDPTADSHVGGKTRLSNVWMRGTYYNGLINLYEVDARQEYLDYTYKWGSYHQWRCHNDKYWDNITNADYQCCVKAYLDMYDIYGNDSMFVKAKVNFDNEVAIKRIDFWTWIDAIHMGMPAFFNMSNVTHDPIYRDMAFQYYMHTRNAEGGGLFNTDTGLWWRDKNYTDKNIKSDVKKKEGFPCYWSRGDGWVFAALCHTMNYIPDHTDAYYQQFLADYLLMAKALKACQQPGGWWTASLLAPELYPDMEVTGTGLFLFGMAWGINNGVLPADEYKPVCDKAYEALAACVHDDGFIGFIQGSGSKPSDAQPVEFDSVPDFYDFGCGCWLVGVSEYVKLLRACEISLS
;
A
#
# COMPACT_ATOMS: atom_id res chain seq x y z
N MET A 1 -50.51 -26.34 42.64
CA MET A 1 -49.07 -26.13 42.72
C MET A 1 -48.46 -26.51 41.34
N LYS A 2 -48.18 -25.52 40.50
CA LYS A 2 -47.54 -25.74 39.16
C LYS A 2 -46.03 -25.66 39.35
N LYS A 3 -45.33 -26.75 39.07
CA LYS A 3 -43.86 -26.79 39.04
C LYS A 3 -43.38 -26.12 37.76
N ILE A 4 -42.64 -25.01 37.88
CA ILE A 4 -41.94 -24.39 36.79
C ILE A 4 -40.57 -25.08 36.69
N ILE A 5 -40.34 -25.79 35.56
CA ILE A 5 -39.04 -26.38 35.23
C ILE A 5 -38.26 -25.28 34.48
N LEU A 6 -37.20 -24.77 35.13
CA LEU A 6 -36.27 -23.82 34.53
C LEU A 6 -35.22 -24.62 33.71
N ALA A 7 -35.32 -24.58 32.41
CA ALA A 7 -34.30 -25.17 31.52
C ALA A 7 -33.13 -24.19 31.42
N ILE A 8 -31.99 -24.53 32.03
CA ILE A 8 -30.74 -23.81 31.85
C ILE A 8 -30.15 -24.25 30.52
N PHE A 9 -30.20 -23.37 29.51
CA PHE A 9 -29.46 -23.52 28.27
C PHE A 9 -28.00 -23.12 28.54
N CYS A 10 -27.13 -24.09 28.70
CA CYS A 10 -25.68 -23.88 28.59
C CYS A 10 -25.34 -23.61 27.15
N ILE A 11 -25.13 -22.36 26.75
CA ILE A 11 -24.49 -22.00 25.47
C ILE A 11 -23.00 -22.33 25.68
N ALA A 12 -22.58 -23.47 25.18
CA ALA A 12 -21.16 -23.77 25.01
C ALA A 12 -20.63 -22.90 23.88
N THR A 13 -19.99 -21.79 24.20
CA THR A 13 -19.15 -21.07 23.25
C THR A 13 -17.92 -21.93 23.00
N SER A 14 -17.96 -22.70 21.91
CA SER A 14 -16.74 -23.31 21.37
C SER A 14 -15.86 -22.20 20.85
N THR A 15 -14.91 -21.72 21.64
CA THR A 15 -13.73 -21.02 21.11
C THR A 15 -12.94 -22.04 20.30
N ALA A 16 -13.13 -22.02 18.99
CA ALA A 16 -12.22 -22.71 18.10
C ALA A 16 -10.83 -22.07 18.34
N ILE A 17 -9.94 -22.83 18.96
CA ILE A 17 -8.52 -22.46 19.02
C ILE A 17 -8.03 -22.63 17.57
N HIS A 18 -8.03 -21.56 16.80
CA HIS A 18 -7.33 -21.54 15.52
C HIS A 18 -5.85 -21.74 15.83
N ALA A 19 -5.26 -22.76 15.20
CA ALA A 19 -3.80 -22.92 15.25
C ALA A 19 -3.18 -21.63 14.69
N ALA A 20 -2.19 -21.08 15.41
CA ALA A 20 -1.51 -19.89 14.93
C ALA A 20 -0.89 -20.15 13.53
N VAL A 21 -1.10 -19.23 12.60
CA VAL A 21 -0.52 -19.29 11.26
C VAL A 21 1.00 -19.31 11.38
N LYS A 22 1.66 -20.17 10.64
CA LYS A 22 3.12 -20.25 10.60
C LYS A 22 3.69 -19.38 9.51
N ALA A 23 4.88 -18.83 9.72
CA ALA A 23 5.57 -18.01 8.74
C ALA A 23 5.76 -18.69 7.39
N ASP A 24 6.08 -19.99 7.37
CA ASP A 24 6.27 -20.76 6.14
C ASP A 24 4.96 -20.98 5.37
N GLU A 25 3.81 -21.07 6.03
CA GLU A 25 2.50 -21.17 5.39
C GLU A 25 2.12 -19.85 4.70
N ALA A 26 2.34 -18.72 5.38
CA ALA A 26 2.11 -17.40 4.81
C ALA A 26 3.05 -17.13 3.63
N LEU A 27 4.31 -17.52 3.75
CA LEU A 27 5.30 -17.41 2.68
C LEU A 27 4.91 -18.28 1.45
N ALA A 28 4.50 -19.53 1.66
CA ALA A 28 4.08 -20.40 0.57
C ALA A 28 2.88 -19.82 -0.20
N LEU A 29 1.95 -19.16 0.51
CA LEU A 29 0.84 -18.47 -0.13
C LEU A 29 1.32 -17.25 -0.93
N ALA A 30 2.27 -16.47 -0.41
CA ALA A 30 2.85 -15.34 -1.13
C ALA A 30 3.59 -15.78 -2.40
N GLN A 31 4.33 -16.88 -2.34
CA GLN A 31 4.97 -17.50 -3.51
C GLN A 31 3.92 -17.93 -4.56
N LYS A 32 2.82 -18.54 -4.14
CA LYS A 32 1.73 -18.96 -5.02
C LYS A 32 1.12 -17.78 -5.77
N VAL A 33 0.81 -16.69 -5.05
CA VAL A 33 0.26 -15.45 -5.62
C VAL A 33 1.24 -14.80 -6.60
N ASN A 34 2.51 -14.69 -6.22
CA ASN A 34 3.53 -14.13 -7.09
C ASN A 34 3.80 -15.00 -8.34
N ASN A 35 3.76 -16.31 -8.21
CA ASN A 35 3.89 -17.23 -9.35
C ASN A 35 2.73 -17.04 -10.34
N TYR A 36 1.50 -16.85 -9.85
CA TYR A 36 0.39 -16.53 -10.74
C TYR A 36 0.66 -15.23 -11.51
N PHE A 37 1.12 -14.18 -10.84
CA PHE A 37 1.45 -12.93 -11.51
C PHE A 37 2.56 -13.12 -12.57
N MET A 38 3.71 -13.67 -12.17
CA MET A 38 4.88 -13.78 -13.04
C MET A 38 4.72 -14.75 -14.20
N TYR A 39 3.92 -15.82 -14.05
CA TYR A 39 3.87 -16.90 -15.04
C TYR A 39 2.53 -16.99 -15.77
N VAL A 40 1.46 -16.40 -15.24
CA VAL A 40 0.12 -16.49 -15.83
C VAL A 40 -0.39 -15.11 -16.25
N SER A 41 -0.41 -14.12 -15.34
CA SER A 41 -0.96 -12.81 -15.61
C SER A 41 -0.02 -11.97 -16.50
N GLU A 42 1.25 -11.88 -16.12
CA GLU A 42 2.24 -10.99 -16.75
C GLU A 42 3.57 -11.74 -17.04
N PRO A 43 3.55 -12.76 -17.92
CA PRO A 43 4.75 -13.57 -18.17
C PRO A 43 5.88 -12.81 -18.86
N ASP A 44 5.58 -11.68 -19.49
CA ASP A 44 6.59 -10.75 -20.00
C ASP A 44 6.54 -9.43 -19.22
N PRO A 45 7.53 -9.17 -18.33
CA PRO A 45 7.55 -7.97 -17.50
C PRO A 45 7.64 -6.66 -18.31
N THR A 46 8.02 -6.73 -19.57
CA THR A 46 8.18 -5.56 -20.44
C THR A 46 6.92 -5.20 -21.22
N ALA A 47 5.93 -6.09 -21.22
CA ALA A 47 4.69 -5.87 -21.95
C ALA A 47 3.81 -4.83 -21.26
N ASP A 48 3.14 -4.01 -22.06
CA ASP A 48 2.09 -3.11 -21.58
C ASP A 48 0.82 -3.90 -21.28
N SER A 49 0.11 -3.48 -20.22
CA SER A 49 -1.16 -4.11 -19.85
C SER A 49 -2.30 -3.57 -20.71
N HIS A 50 -3.12 -4.46 -21.26
CA HIS A 50 -4.25 -4.13 -22.13
C HIS A 50 -5.54 -4.74 -21.59
N VAL A 51 -6.40 -3.96 -20.96
CA VAL A 51 -7.66 -4.43 -20.41
C VAL A 51 -8.82 -3.49 -20.78
N GLY A 52 -9.92 -4.05 -21.30
CA GLY A 52 -11.13 -3.28 -21.56
C GLY A 52 -10.93 -2.10 -22.51
N GLY A 53 -10.04 -2.21 -23.50
CA GLY A 53 -9.70 -1.13 -24.44
C GLY A 53 -8.78 -0.04 -23.85
N LYS A 54 -8.33 -0.20 -22.62
CA LYS A 54 -7.32 0.67 -21.97
C LYS A 54 -5.95 0.04 -22.10
N THR A 55 -4.94 0.86 -22.43
CA THR A 55 -3.53 0.48 -22.39
C THR A 55 -2.83 1.25 -21.29
N ARG A 56 -2.03 0.55 -20.50
CA ARG A 56 -1.11 1.15 -19.54
C ARG A 56 0.29 0.66 -19.79
N LEU A 57 1.20 1.61 -19.91
CA LEU A 57 2.62 1.30 -20.03
C LEU A 57 3.09 0.55 -18.78
N SER A 58 3.99 -0.40 -18.98
CA SER A 58 4.49 -1.23 -17.87
C SER A 58 5.44 -0.49 -16.89
N ASN A 59 5.68 0.80 -17.07
CA ASN A 59 6.44 1.66 -16.14
C ASN A 59 5.64 2.85 -15.58
N VAL A 60 4.40 2.61 -15.19
CA VAL A 60 3.55 3.55 -14.44
C VAL A 60 3.16 2.93 -13.08
N TRP A 61 2.45 3.70 -12.26
CA TRP A 61 2.19 3.39 -10.85
C TRP A 61 1.66 1.98 -10.59
N MET A 62 0.78 1.43 -11.46
CA MET A 62 0.22 0.09 -11.24
C MET A 62 1.32 -0.97 -11.19
N ARG A 63 2.19 -0.95 -12.21
CA ARG A 63 3.31 -1.88 -12.29
C ARG A 63 4.39 -1.55 -11.26
N GLY A 64 4.65 -0.26 -10.98
CA GLY A 64 5.55 0.18 -9.90
C GLY A 64 5.13 -0.37 -8.54
N THR A 65 3.83 -0.37 -8.24
CA THR A 65 3.29 -0.95 -6.99
C THR A 65 3.51 -2.46 -6.91
N TYR A 66 3.34 -3.18 -8.03
CA TYR A 66 3.68 -4.61 -8.05
C TYR A 66 5.15 -4.85 -7.70
N TYR A 67 6.08 -4.12 -8.30
CA TYR A 67 7.50 -4.30 -8.01
C TYR A 67 7.87 -3.91 -6.57
N ASN A 68 7.18 -2.94 -5.97
CA ASN A 68 7.33 -2.67 -4.55
C ASN A 68 6.95 -3.91 -3.71
N GLY A 69 5.85 -4.60 -4.06
CA GLY A 69 5.45 -5.85 -3.43
C GLY A 69 6.43 -6.99 -3.67
N LEU A 70 6.96 -7.12 -4.90
CA LEU A 70 7.92 -8.16 -5.25
C LEU A 70 9.26 -8.02 -4.50
N ILE A 71 9.75 -6.79 -4.34
CA ILE A 71 10.98 -6.53 -3.56
C ILE A 71 10.75 -6.84 -2.07
N ASN A 72 9.58 -6.48 -1.52
CA ASN A 72 9.25 -6.90 -0.15
C ASN A 72 9.17 -8.43 0.01
N LEU A 73 8.68 -9.14 -1.02
CA LEU A 73 8.71 -10.61 -1.03
C LEU A 73 10.16 -11.12 -1.10
N TYR A 74 11.02 -10.50 -1.92
CA TYR A 74 12.45 -10.86 -1.99
C TYR A 74 13.15 -10.73 -0.64
N GLU A 75 12.79 -9.79 0.20
CA GLU A 75 13.38 -9.62 1.54
C GLU A 75 13.11 -10.82 2.48
N VAL A 76 12.04 -11.57 2.24
CA VAL A 76 11.66 -12.76 3.04
C VAL A 76 11.88 -14.08 2.30
N ASP A 77 12.06 -14.04 0.98
CA ASP A 77 12.27 -15.19 0.09
C ASP A 77 13.26 -14.81 -1.02
N ALA A 78 14.54 -14.80 -0.70
CA ALA A 78 15.62 -14.26 -1.52
C ALA A 78 15.89 -15.09 -2.81
N ARG A 79 14.89 -15.17 -3.70
CA ARG A 79 14.99 -15.88 -4.98
C ARG A 79 15.53 -14.97 -6.07
N GLN A 80 16.56 -15.42 -6.75
CA GLN A 80 17.17 -14.69 -7.85
C GLN A 80 16.17 -14.38 -8.97
N GLU A 81 15.20 -15.25 -9.22
CA GLU A 81 14.18 -15.06 -10.26
C GLU A 81 13.36 -13.77 -10.10
N TYR A 82 13.13 -13.32 -8.85
CA TYR A 82 12.42 -12.05 -8.60
C TYR A 82 13.26 -10.84 -9.03
N LEU A 83 14.55 -10.90 -8.78
CA LEU A 83 15.49 -9.88 -9.21
C LEU A 83 15.69 -9.89 -10.73
N ASP A 84 15.79 -11.07 -11.35
CA ASP A 84 15.94 -11.21 -12.79
C ASP A 84 14.70 -10.65 -13.54
N TYR A 85 13.51 -10.93 -13.03
CA TYR A 85 12.26 -10.40 -13.55
C TYR A 85 12.20 -8.87 -13.44
N THR A 86 12.58 -8.32 -12.27
CA THR A 86 12.64 -6.87 -12.04
C THR A 86 13.73 -6.23 -12.90
N TYR A 87 14.89 -6.86 -13.03
CA TYR A 87 15.99 -6.35 -13.85
C TYR A 87 15.63 -6.28 -15.36
N LYS A 88 14.98 -7.34 -15.88
CA LYS A 88 14.48 -7.36 -17.27
C LYS A 88 13.55 -6.17 -17.52
N TRP A 89 12.62 -5.91 -16.61
CA TRP A 89 11.70 -4.78 -16.69
C TRP A 89 12.41 -3.43 -16.62
N GLY A 90 13.20 -3.19 -15.56
CA GLY A 90 13.88 -1.91 -15.36
C GLY A 90 14.85 -1.57 -16.48
N SER A 91 15.63 -2.56 -16.98
CA SER A 91 16.57 -2.38 -18.09
C SER A 91 15.86 -2.08 -19.41
N TYR A 92 14.73 -2.72 -19.69
CA TYR A 92 13.90 -2.42 -20.86
C TYR A 92 13.44 -0.95 -20.85
N HIS A 93 12.97 -0.46 -19.71
CA HIS A 93 12.58 0.94 -19.53
C HIS A 93 13.78 1.89 -19.34
N GLN A 94 15.00 1.36 -19.41
CA GLN A 94 16.24 2.13 -19.24
C GLN A 94 16.25 2.88 -17.89
N TRP A 95 15.55 2.37 -16.88
CA TRP A 95 15.46 2.98 -15.53
C TRP A 95 14.95 4.43 -15.54
N ARG A 96 14.01 4.74 -16.45
CA ARG A 96 13.37 6.06 -16.58
C ARG A 96 12.01 6.08 -15.89
N CYS A 97 11.58 7.26 -15.45
CA CYS A 97 10.26 7.46 -14.86
C CYS A 97 9.12 7.03 -15.77
N HIS A 98 9.20 7.34 -17.07
CA HIS A 98 8.18 7.02 -18.08
C HIS A 98 8.81 6.85 -19.45
N ASN A 99 8.14 6.18 -20.37
CA ASN A 99 8.66 5.97 -21.73
C ASN A 99 8.33 7.11 -22.71
N ASP A 100 7.67 8.16 -22.27
CA ASP A 100 7.42 9.33 -23.12
C ASP A 100 8.73 10.04 -23.49
N LYS A 101 8.69 10.79 -24.59
CA LYS A 101 9.78 11.68 -25.01
C LYS A 101 10.11 12.79 -23.99
N TYR A 102 9.20 13.07 -23.08
CA TYR A 102 9.34 14.08 -22.00
C TYR A 102 9.67 13.44 -20.64
N TRP A 103 10.21 12.24 -20.63
CA TRP A 103 10.49 11.48 -19.42
C TRP A 103 11.34 12.24 -18.36
N ASP A 104 12.15 13.18 -18.79
CA ASP A 104 13.03 14.01 -17.97
C ASP A 104 12.35 15.23 -17.35
N ASN A 105 11.10 15.54 -17.72
CA ASN A 105 10.33 16.69 -17.23
C ASN A 105 8.98 16.28 -16.60
N ILE A 106 8.85 15.07 -16.11
CA ILE A 106 7.63 14.58 -15.47
C ILE A 106 7.58 15.07 -14.03
N THR A 107 6.44 15.63 -13.64
CA THR A 107 6.13 16.05 -12.27
C THR A 107 4.91 15.32 -11.69
N ASN A 108 4.35 14.38 -12.45
CA ASN A 108 3.24 13.54 -11.99
C ASN A 108 3.78 12.30 -11.27
N ALA A 109 3.48 12.18 -10.00
CA ALA A 109 3.96 11.09 -9.15
C ALA A 109 3.57 9.69 -9.65
N ASP A 110 2.44 9.52 -10.35
CA ASP A 110 2.03 8.22 -10.92
C ASP A 110 3.09 7.64 -11.89
N TYR A 111 3.84 8.50 -12.55
CA TYR A 111 4.92 8.11 -13.45
C TYR A 111 6.28 7.99 -12.75
N GLN A 112 6.38 8.41 -11.49
CA GLN A 112 7.59 8.33 -10.65
C GLN A 112 7.60 7.10 -9.74
N CYS A 113 6.47 6.42 -9.55
CA CYS A 113 6.33 5.27 -8.65
C CYS A 113 7.36 4.15 -8.90
N CYS A 114 7.71 3.92 -10.17
CA CYS A 114 8.71 2.92 -10.54
C CYS A 114 10.10 3.21 -10.00
N VAL A 115 10.41 4.47 -9.71
CA VAL A 115 11.75 4.89 -9.24
C VAL A 115 12.09 4.27 -7.90
N LYS A 116 11.09 4.03 -7.02
CA LYS A 116 11.35 3.30 -5.78
C LYS A 116 11.95 1.93 -6.06
N ALA A 117 11.34 1.13 -6.94
CA ALA A 117 11.87 -0.18 -7.29
C ALA A 117 13.24 -0.11 -7.99
N TYR A 118 13.50 0.94 -8.77
CA TYR A 118 14.82 1.15 -9.38
C TYR A 118 15.91 1.40 -8.33
N LEU A 119 15.60 2.20 -7.32
CA LEU A 119 16.50 2.49 -6.21
C LEU A 119 16.70 1.26 -5.31
N ASP A 120 15.65 0.47 -5.06
CA ASP A 120 15.77 -0.81 -4.35
C ASP A 120 16.69 -1.78 -5.10
N MET A 121 16.61 -1.83 -6.43
CA MET A 121 17.55 -2.62 -7.26
C MET A 121 18.96 -2.06 -7.22
N TYR A 122 19.12 -0.74 -7.17
CA TYR A 122 20.44 -0.12 -6.95
C TYR A 122 21.03 -0.50 -5.60
N ASP A 123 20.24 -0.49 -4.53
CA ASP A 123 20.68 -0.88 -3.19
C ASP A 123 21.18 -2.34 -3.15
N ILE A 124 20.62 -3.21 -4.00
CA ILE A 124 21.02 -4.63 -4.12
C ILE A 124 22.29 -4.80 -4.98
N TYR A 125 22.36 -4.10 -6.13
CA TYR A 125 23.41 -4.35 -7.15
C TYR A 125 24.54 -3.32 -7.16
N GLY A 126 24.35 -2.13 -6.59
CA GLY A 126 25.36 -1.05 -6.61
C GLY A 126 25.63 -0.49 -8.01
N ASN A 127 24.69 -0.57 -8.96
CA ASN A 127 24.87 -0.13 -10.33
C ASN A 127 24.14 1.20 -10.60
N ASP A 128 24.91 2.29 -10.73
CA ASP A 128 24.39 3.66 -10.94
C ASP A 128 23.45 3.80 -12.14
N SER A 129 23.60 2.94 -13.17
CA SER A 129 22.70 3.00 -14.34
C SER A 129 21.23 2.77 -13.96
N MET A 130 20.94 2.18 -12.79
CA MET A 130 19.60 1.89 -12.30
C MET A 130 18.84 3.12 -11.80
N PHE A 131 19.53 4.25 -11.55
CA PHE A 131 18.82 5.45 -11.06
C PHE A 131 19.21 6.77 -11.75
N VAL A 132 20.35 6.86 -12.43
CA VAL A 132 20.86 8.15 -12.96
C VAL A 132 19.87 8.85 -13.89
N LYS A 133 19.06 8.12 -14.68
CA LYS A 133 18.02 8.74 -15.53
C LYS A 133 16.81 9.20 -14.71
N ALA A 134 16.38 8.43 -13.73
CA ALA A 134 15.34 8.86 -12.79
C ALA A 134 15.79 10.09 -12.01
N LYS A 135 17.08 10.16 -11.62
CA LYS A 135 17.67 11.35 -11.00
C LYS A 135 17.54 12.60 -11.86
N VAL A 136 17.80 12.51 -13.18
CA VAL A 136 17.61 13.67 -14.10
C VAL A 136 16.20 14.22 -14.02
N ASN A 137 15.18 13.35 -13.96
CA ASN A 137 13.80 13.80 -13.80
C ASN A 137 13.59 14.51 -12.44
N PHE A 138 14.11 13.95 -11.38
CA PHE A 138 13.99 14.55 -10.04
C PHE A 138 14.76 15.89 -9.93
N ASP A 139 15.95 15.99 -10.53
CA ASP A 139 16.69 17.25 -10.63
C ASP A 139 15.86 18.36 -11.29
N ASN A 140 15.23 18.01 -12.42
CA ASN A 140 14.40 18.97 -13.16
C ASN A 140 13.15 19.38 -12.36
N GLU A 141 12.51 18.42 -11.65
CA GLU A 141 11.35 18.74 -10.82
C GLU A 141 11.71 19.65 -9.65
N VAL A 142 12.76 19.35 -8.88
CA VAL A 142 13.16 20.19 -7.74
C VAL A 142 13.62 21.58 -8.19
N ALA A 143 14.19 21.70 -9.41
CA ALA A 143 14.58 22.99 -9.98
C ALA A 143 13.40 23.93 -10.26
N ILE A 144 12.18 23.41 -10.41
CA ILE A 144 10.95 24.21 -10.61
C ILE A 144 10.59 24.99 -9.34
N LYS A 145 10.97 24.51 -8.15
CA LYS A 145 10.71 25.13 -6.84
C LYS A 145 9.22 25.36 -6.52
N ARG A 146 8.34 24.53 -7.06
CA ARG A 146 6.92 24.44 -6.68
C ARG A 146 6.75 23.36 -5.65
N ILE A 147 5.74 23.49 -4.79
CA ILE A 147 5.44 22.52 -3.72
C ILE A 147 4.05 21.91 -3.84
N ASP A 148 3.30 22.27 -4.86
CA ASP A 148 1.89 21.91 -5.08
C ASP A 148 1.70 20.87 -6.20
N PHE A 149 2.68 19.97 -6.41
CA PHE A 149 2.56 18.90 -7.41
C PHE A 149 1.67 17.75 -6.92
N TRP A 150 1.68 17.45 -5.62
CA TRP A 150 0.90 16.35 -5.06
C TRP A 150 -0.47 16.85 -4.59
N THR A 151 -1.42 16.93 -5.53
CA THR A 151 -2.79 17.43 -5.28
C THR A 151 -3.77 16.33 -4.87
N TRP A 152 -3.27 15.10 -4.70
CA TRP A 152 -4.02 13.92 -4.25
C TRP A 152 -3.11 13.04 -3.40
N ILE A 153 -3.70 12.30 -2.47
CA ILE A 153 -2.92 11.54 -1.47
C ILE A 153 -2.15 10.35 -2.03
N ASP A 154 -2.61 9.77 -3.14
CA ASP A 154 -1.92 8.67 -3.82
C ASP A 154 -0.49 9.10 -4.22
N ALA A 155 -0.31 10.37 -4.59
CA ALA A 155 0.99 10.93 -4.95
C ALA A 155 2.04 10.80 -3.84
N ILE A 156 1.61 10.81 -2.58
CA ILE A 156 2.50 10.60 -1.42
C ILE A 156 3.15 9.22 -1.52
N HIS A 157 2.37 8.17 -1.82
CA HIS A 157 2.93 6.82 -2.01
C HIS A 157 3.81 6.72 -3.25
N MET A 158 3.36 7.33 -4.34
CA MET A 158 4.02 7.20 -5.63
C MET A 158 5.38 7.93 -5.68
N GLY A 159 5.53 9.03 -4.93
CA GLY A 159 6.74 9.86 -4.99
C GLY A 159 7.59 9.81 -3.71
N MET A 160 7.01 9.96 -2.53
CA MET A 160 7.76 10.28 -1.30
C MET A 160 8.85 9.27 -0.95
N PRO A 161 8.63 7.94 -0.95
CA PRO A 161 9.68 6.98 -0.65
C PRO A 161 10.85 7.05 -1.64
N ALA A 162 10.57 7.26 -2.93
CA ALA A 162 11.59 7.37 -3.96
C ALA A 162 12.45 8.63 -3.80
N PHE A 163 11.86 9.76 -3.46
CA PHE A 163 12.59 11.01 -3.18
C PHE A 163 13.51 10.87 -1.95
N PHE A 164 13.04 10.21 -0.89
CA PHE A 164 13.85 9.98 0.31
C PHE A 164 15.01 9.03 0.03
N ASN A 165 14.78 7.92 -0.71
CA ASN A 165 15.88 7.04 -1.09
C ASN A 165 16.85 7.69 -2.08
N MET A 166 16.36 8.49 -3.03
CA MET A 166 17.22 9.28 -3.92
C MET A 166 18.16 10.20 -3.13
N SER A 167 17.66 10.82 -2.05
CA SER A 167 18.48 11.64 -1.15
C SER A 167 19.60 10.82 -0.49
N ASN A 168 19.30 9.59 -0.05
CA ASN A 168 20.27 8.71 0.56
C ASN A 168 21.35 8.25 -0.44
N VAL A 169 20.92 7.81 -1.63
CA VAL A 169 21.81 7.30 -2.68
C VAL A 169 22.74 8.41 -3.21
N THR A 170 22.24 9.62 -3.33
CA THR A 170 23.03 10.75 -3.88
C THR A 170 23.74 11.57 -2.81
N HIS A 171 23.44 11.35 -1.53
CA HIS A 171 23.88 12.18 -0.41
C HIS A 171 23.50 13.68 -0.55
N ASP A 172 22.41 13.97 -1.32
CA ASP A 172 21.91 15.32 -1.51
C ASP A 172 20.54 15.47 -0.79
N PRO A 173 20.44 16.33 0.23
CA PRO A 173 19.20 16.49 0.99
C PRO A 173 18.08 17.16 0.18
N ILE A 174 18.37 17.74 -0.99
CA ILE A 174 17.37 18.51 -1.76
C ILE A 174 16.12 17.68 -2.07
N TYR A 175 16.25 16.39 -2.35
CA TYR A 175 15.13 15.53 -2.70
C TYR A 175 14.22 15.29 -1.50
N ARG A 176 14.78 14.87 -0.34
CA ARG A 176 13.99 14.64 0.87
C ARG A 176 13.32 15.94 1.37
N ASP A 177 14.02 17.08 1.24
CA ASP A 177 13.50 18.38 1.66
C ASP A 177 12.32 18.82 0.78
N MET A 178 12.40 18.60 -0.53
CA MET A 178 11.29 18.89 -1.44
C MET A 178 10.11 17.93 -1.22
N ALA A 179 10.35 16.64 -1.08
CA ALA A 179 9.29 15.66 -0.80
C ALA A 179 8.56 15.96 0.51
N PHE A 180 9.29 16.38 1.55
CA PHE A 180 8.68 16.81 2.80
C PHE A 180 7.80 18.06 2.61
N GLN A 181 8.23 19.04 1.80
CA GLN A 181 7.41 20.20 1.48
C GLN A 181 6.16 19.81 0.69
N TYR A 182 6.25 18.90 -0.30
CA TYR A 182 5.09 18.36 -1.02
C TYR A 182 4.11 17.68 -0.07
N TYR A 183 4.62 16.79 0.81
CA TYR A 183 3.82 16.11 1.82
C TYR A 183 3.08 17.10 2.73
N MET A 184 3.79 18.10 3.28
CA MET A 184 3.21 19.10 4.18
C MET A 184 2.20 20.01 3.46
N HIS A 185 2.41 20.30 2.17
CA HIS A 185 1.43 21.03 1.36
C HIS A 185 0.14 20.19 1.18
N THR A 186 0.25 18.94 0.76
CA THR A 186 -0.89 18.02 0.61
C THR A 186 -1.62 17.86 1.94
N ARG A 187 -0.88 17.67 3.02
CA ARG A 187 -1.41 17.50 4.38
C ARG A 187 -2.21 18.69 4.88
N ASN A 188 -1.68 19.92 4.70
CA ASN A 188 -2.16 21.10 5.41
C ASN A 188 -2.84 22.15 4.52
N ALA A 189 -2.54 22.20 3.22
CA ALA A 189 -2.92 23.31 2.35
C ALA A 189 -3.79 22.90 1.16
N GLU A 190 -3.51 21.78 0.49
CA GLU A 190 -4.30 21.33 -0.66
C GLU A 190 -5.77 21.16 -0.26
N GLY A 191 -6.69 21.85 -0.98
CA GLY A 191 -8.11 21.81 -0.68
C GLY A 191 -8.52 22.27 0.72
N GLY A 192 -7.61 22.93 1.45
CA GLY A 192 -7.77 23.33 2.86
C GLY A 192 -7.18 22.31 3.85
N GLY A 193 -6.34 21.41 3.35
CA GLY A 193 -5.70 20.31 4.06
C GLY A 193 -6.43 18.99 3.83
N LEU A 194 -5.69 17.96 3.36
CA LEU A 194 -6.29 16.66 3.10
C LEU A 194 -6.24 15.72 4.31
N PHE A 195 -5.41 15.97 5.31
CA PHE A 195 -5.37 15.19 6.54
C PHE A 195 -6.33 15.74 7.59
N ASN A 196 -7.28 14.91 7.99
CA ASN A 196 -8.17 15.23 9.09
C ASN A 196 -7.59 14.66 10.40
N THR A 197 -7.00 15.51 11.22
CA THR A 197 -6.39 15.11 12.50
C THR A 197 -7.39 14.62 13.53
N ASP A 198 -8.67 15.00 13.42
CA ASP A 198 -9.71 14.57 14.36
C ASP A 198 -10.11 13.10 14.12
N THR A 199 -10.11 12.67 12.87
CA THR A 199 -10.40 11.28 12.49
C THR A 199 -9.16 10.41 12.35
N GLY A 200 -7.98 11.02 12.09
CA GLY A 200 -6.76 10.31 11.73
C GLY A 200 -6.77 9.72 10.31
N LEU A 201 -7.65 10.20 9.45
CA LEU A 201 -7.84 9.73 8.07
C LEU A 201 -7.66 10.86 7.05
N TRP A 202 -7.49 10.49 5.78
CA TRP A 202 -7.23 11.41 4.69
C TRP A 202 -8.40 11.47 3.70
N TRP A 203 -8.77 12.66 3.26
CA TRP A 203 -9.55 12.83 2.03
C TRP A 203 -8.64 12.63 0.82
N ARG A 204 -9.14 11.92 -0.19
CA ARG A 204 -8.34 11.56 -1.37
C ARG A 204 -7.79 12.79 -2.11
N ASP A 205 -8.61 13.82 -2.28
CA ASP A 205 -8.25 15.12 -2.86
C ASP A 205 -9.27 16.20 -2.45
N LYS A 206 -9.05 17.42 -2.89
CA LYS A 206 -9.89 18.58 -2.54
C LYS A 206 -11.38 18.43 -2.86
N ASN A 207 -11.75 17.54 -3.81
CA ASN A 207 -13.16 17.35 -4.18
C ASN A 207 -13.93 16.58 -3.10
N TYR A 208 -13.24 15.88 -2.20
CA TYR A 208 -13.82 15.04 -1.16
C TYR A 208 -13.73 15.62 0.25
N THR A 209 -13.15 16.81 0.42
CA THR A 209 -13.08 17.49 1.72
C THR A 209 -14.46 17.98 2.16
N ASP A 210 -14.67 18.11 3.47
CA ASP A 210 -15.94 18.60 4.04
C ASP A 210 -16.41 19.93 3.47
N LYS A 211 -15.47 20.79 3.04
CA LYS A 211 -15.77 22.10 2.49
C LYS A 211 -16.26 22.07 1.05
N ASN A 212 -15.80 21.09 0.27
CA ASN A 212 -15.95 21.10 -1.19
C ASN A 212 -16.93 20.05 -1.71
N ILE A 213 -17.23 19.01 -0.94
CA ILE A 213 -18.06 17.91 -1.41
C ILE A 213 -19.52 18.34 -1.60
N LYS A 214 -20.09 18.00 -2.75
CA LYS A 214 -21.51 18.27 -3.06
C LYS A 214 -22.43 17.25 -2.38
N SER A 215 -23.68 17.63 -2.12
CA SER A 215 -24.62 16.79 -1.36
C SER A 215 -24.99 15.47 -2.05
N ASP A 216 -25.05 15.43 -3.37
CA ASP A 216 -25.28 14.22 -4.16
C ASP A 216 -24.08 13.26 -4.13
N VAL A 217 -22.87 13.81 -4.15
CA VAL A 217 -21.63 13.05 -3.95
C VAL A 217 -21.59 12.49 -2.53
N LYS A 218 -21.95 13.29 -1.52
CA LYS A 218 -22.04 12.84 -0.12
C LYS A 218 -22.90 11.58 0.04
N LYS A 219 -24.08 11.57 -0.60
CA LYS A 219 -24.99 10.44 -0.54
C LYS A 219 -24.45 9.20 -1.26
N LYS A 220 -23.75 9.42 -2.39
CA LYS A 220 -23.25 8.34 -3.24
C LYS A 220 -21.97 7.71 -2.69
N GLU A 221 -21.07 8.51 -2.11
CA GLU A 221 -19.74 8.06 -1.70
C GLU A 221 -19.64 7.69 -0.22
N GLY A 222 -20.74 7.78 0.54
CA GLY A 222 -20.68 7.59 1.99
C GLY A 222 -19.89 8.70 2.66
N PHE A 223 -20.46 9.86 2.74
CA PHE A 223 -19.78 11.00 3.36
C PHE A 223 -19.74 10.87 4.90
N PRO A 224 -18.61 11.21 5.55
CA PRO A 224 -17.37 11.68 4.95
C PRO A 224 -16.64 10.60 4.16
N CYS A 225 -16.14 10.97 2.96
CA CYS A 225 -15.53 10.03 2.02
C CYS A 225 -14.05 9.80 2.37
N TYR A 226 -13.78 8.74 3.12
CA TYR A 226 -12.44 8.24 3.39
C TYR A 226 -12.25 6.90 2.68
N TRP A 227 -11.43 6.92 1.63
CA TRP A 227 -11.25 5.78 0.75
C TRP A 227 -10.14 4.86 1.24
N SER A 228 -10.46 3.60 1.46
CA SER A 228 -9.56 2.58 2.00
C SER A 228 -8.21 2.52 1.28
N ARG A 229 -8.18 2.34 -0.04
CA ARG A 229 -6.93 2.33 -0.80
C ARG A 229 -6.18 3.66 -0.72
N GLY A 230 -6.88 4.79 -0.73
CA GLY A 230 -6.27 6.11 -0.60
C GLY A 230 -5.53 6.28 0.73
N ASP A 231 -6.19 5.98 1.85
CA ASP A 231 -5.56 5.97 3.17
C ASP A 231 -4.43 4.91 3.24
N GLY A 232 -4.62 3.77 2.60
CA GLY A 232 -3.61 2.72 2.50
C GLY A 232 -2.33 3.19 1.82
N TRP A 233 -2.44 3.97 0.75
CA TRP A 233 -1.29 4.56 0.08
C TRP A 233 -0.46 5.43 1.03
N VAL A 234 -1.10 6.33 1.77
CA VAL A 234 -0.39 7.21 2.71
C VAL A 234 0.22 6.40 3.84
N PHE A 235 -0.53 5.47 4.43
CA PHE A 235 -0.06 4.66 5.54
C PHE A 235 1.20 3.85 5.19
N ALA A 236 1.19 3.21 4.01
CA ALA A 236 2.36 2.48 3.51
C ALA A 236 3.52 3.42 3.14
N ALA A 237 3.24 4.58 2.55
CA ALA A 237 4.27 5.55 2.21
C ALA A 237 5.02 6.07 3.44
N LEU A 238 4.32 6.32 4.54
CA LEU A 238 4.95 6.72 5.81
C LEU A 238 5.93 5.66 6.30
N CYS A 239 5.52 4.38 6.28
CA CYS A 239 6.39 3.26 6.68
C CYS A 239 7.63 3.15 5.79
N HIS A 240 7.43 3.10 4.46
CA HIS A 240 8.54 3.03 3.52
C HIS A 240 9.50 4.21 3.65
N THR A 241 8.97 5.42 3.84
CA THR A 241 9.80 6.63 3.96
C THR A 241 10.59 6.65 5.27
N MET A 242 9.98 6.25 6.38
CA MET A 242 10.67 6.18 7.67
C MET A 242 11.84 5.18 7.67
N ASN A 243 11.79 4.12 6.85
CA ASN A 243 12.92 3.20 6.67
C ASN A 243 14.17 3.90 6.08
N TYR A 244 14.00 4.99 5.35
CA TYR A 244 15.11 5.77 4.79
C TYR A 244 15.65 6.86 5.74
N ILE A 245 15.14 6.95 6.98
CA ILE A 245 15.56 7.93 7.99
C ILE A 245 16.08 7.19 9.23
N PRO A 246 17.39 6.87 9.27
CA PRO A 246 17.96 6.07 10.37
C PRO A 246 18.01 6.83 11.70
N ASP A 247 18.04 8.15 11.69
CA ASP A 247 17.94 8.98 12.90
C ASP A 247 16.48 9.23 13.25
N HIS A 248 15.98 8.47 14.19
CA HIS A 248 14.60 8.61 14.66
C HIS A 248 14.32 9.93 15.39
N THR A 249 15.35 10.73 15.69
CA THR A 249 15.15 12.10 16.23
C THR A 249 15.03 13.17 15.15
N ASP A 250 15.21 12.80 13.89
CA ASP A 250 15.01 13.69 12.73
C ASP A 250 13.58 14.26 12.73
N ALA A 251 13.46 15.55 12.45
CA ALA A 251 12.18 16.24 12.50
C ALA A 251 11.16 15.67 11.48
N TYR A 252 11.63 15.20 10.32
CA TYR A 252 10.75 14.57 9.31
C TYR A 252 10.26 13.22 9.80
N TYR A 253 11.15 12.40 10.39
CA TYR A 253 10.75 11.13 11.00
C TYR A 253 9.67 11.34 12.07
N GLN A 254 9.87 12.32 12.96
CA GLN A 254 8.92 12.59 14.03
C GLN A 254 7.56 13.07 13.52
N GLN A 255 7.53 13.87 12.44
CA GLN A 255 6.28 14.26 11.80
C GLN A 255 5.56 13.07 11.17
N PHE A 256 6.29 12.22 10.43
CA PHE A 256 5.71 11.03 9.82
C PHE A 256 5.23 10.03 10.86
N LEU A 257 5.96 9.83 11.94
CA LEU A 257 5.57 8.96 13.05
C LEU A 257 4.30 9.47 13.74
N ALA A 258 4.17 10.78 13.96
CA ALA A 258 2.99 11.36 14.58
C ALA A 258 1.73 11.11 13.73
N ASP A 259 1.81 11.33 12.42
CA ASP A 259 0.69 11.08 11.51
C ASP A 259 0.40 9.58 11.37
N TYR A 260 1.43 8.74 11.29
CA TYR A 260 1.31 7.28 11.26
C TYR A 260 0.57 6.74 12.48
N LEU A 261 0.88 7.22 13.69
CA LEU A 261 0.22 6.75 14.92
C LEU A 261 -1.26 7.14 14.98
N LEU A 262 -1.62 8.34 14.50
CA LEU A 262 -3.02 8.75 14.36
C LEU A 262 -3.76 7.84 13.37
N MET A 263 -3.15 7.58 12.20
CA MET A 263 -3.72 6.68 11.20
C MET A 263 -3.86 5.24 11.72
N ALA A 264 -2.83 4.68 12.36
CA ALA A 264 -2.87 3.33 12.90
C ALA A 264 -4.04 3.12 13.86
N LYS A 265 -4.27 4.10 14.76
CA LYS A 265 -5.40 4.08 15.68
C LYS A 265 -6.75 4.13 14.96
N ALA A 266 -6.89 5.03 13.99
CA ALA A 266 -8.12 5.18 13.21
C ALA A 266 -8.43 3.93 12.37
N LEU A 267 -7.44 3.44 11.66
CA LEU A 267 -7.55 2.26 10.80
C LEU A 267 -7.89 0.99 11.59
N LYS A 268 -7.28 0.79 12.77
CA LYS A 268 -7.66 -0.30 13.66
C LYS A 268 -9.15 -0.25 14.03
N ALA A 269 -9.69 0.94 14.29
CA ALA A 269 -11.10 1.11 14.63
C ALA A 269 -12.05 0.85 13.44
N CYS A 270 -11.56 0.96 12.20
CA CYS A 270 -12.33 0.71 10.98
C CYS A 270 -12.30 -0.76 10.51
N GLN A 271 -11.49 -1.64 11.15
CA GLN A 271 -11.41 -3.05 10.76
C GLN A 271 -12.76 -3.74 10.96
N GLN A 272 -13.24 -4.43 9.93
CA GLN A 272 -14.48 -5.19 10.00
C GLN A 272 -14.28 -6.47 10.85
N PRO A 273 -15.36 -7.04 11.40
CA PRO A 273 -15.27 -8.25 12.23
C PRO A 273 -14.55 -9.43 11.54
N GLY A 274 -14.67 -9.54 10.23
CA GLY A 274 -13.99 -10.56 9.41
C GLY A 274 -12.53 -10.26 9.09
N GLY A 275 -11.96 -9.17 9.59
CA GLY A 275 -10.53 -8.86 9.47
C GLY A 275 -10.15 -7.93 8.33
N TRP A 276 -11.02 -7.67 7.38
CA TRP A 276 -10.76 -6.79 6.24
C TRP A 276 -11.20 -5.34 6.49
N TRP A 277 -10.92 -4.47 5.53
CA TRP A 277 -11.49 -3.13 5.41
C TRP A 277 -12.31 -3.04 4.13
N THR A 278 -13.40 -2.30 4.20
CA THR A 278 -14.27 -2.00 3.06
C THR A 278 -13.74 -0.80 2.28
N ALA A 279 -14.22 -0.60 1.05
CA ALA A 279 -13.76 0.52 0.21
C ALA A 279 -14.00 1.89 0.87
N SER A 280 -15.06 2.05 1.67
CA SER A 280 -15.35 3.26 2.46
C SER A 280 -15.11 2.98 3.94
N LEU A 281 -14.12 3.66 4.56
CA LEU A 281 -13.69 3.37 5.93
C LEU A 281 -14.74 3.73 6.99
N LEU A 282 -15.48 4.83 6.82
CA LEU A 282 -16.46 5.32 7.80
C LEU A 282 -17.91 5.10 7.38
N ALA A 283 -18.15 4.47 6.22
CA ALA A 283 -19.47 4.10 5.76
C ALA A 283 -19.44 2.69 5.13
N PRO A 284 -19.07 1.66 5.92
CA PRO A 284 -18.87 0.29 5.40
C PRO A 284 -20.16 -0.32 4.82
N GLU A 285 -21.33 0.13 5.27
CA GLU A 285 -22.64 -0.33 4.80
C GLU A 285 -22.94 0.00 3.33
N LEU A 286 -22.23 0.98 2.75
CA LEU A 286 -22.42 1.37 1.34
C LEU A 286 -21.70 0.43 0.37
N TYR A 287 -20.56 -0.12 0.81
CA TYR A 287 -19.74 -1.03 0.03
C TYR A 287 -19.23 -2.10 0.99
N PRO A 288 -20.10 -3.07 1.40
CA PRO A 288 -19.83 -3.95 2.54
C PRO A 288 -18.79 -5.03 2.25
N ASP A 289 -18.47 -5.24 0.97
CA ASP A 289 -17.53 -6.26 0.59
C ASP A 289 -16.09 -5.89 0.96
N MET A 290 -15.27 -6.91 1.08
CA MET A 290 -13.84 -6.75 1.31
C MET A 290 -13.18 -5.96 0.18
N GLU A 291 -12.21 -5.10 0.51
CA GLU A 291 -11.35 -4.45 -0.46
C GLU A 291 -9.89 -4.81 -0.17
N VAL A 292 -9.29 -5.58 -1.08
CA VAL A 292 -7.97 -6.21 -0.89
C VAL A 292 -6.85 -5.17 -0.82
N THR A 293 -6.89 -4.11 -1.65
CA THR A 293 -5.75 -3.20 -1.77
C THR A 293 -5.52 -2.39 -0.50
N GLY A 294 -6.58 -1.82 0.08
CA GLY A 294 -6.50 -1.16 1.38
C GLY A 294 -6.16 -2.14 2.50
N THR A 295 -6.78 -3.33 2.51
CA THR A 295 -6.50 -4.36 3.53
C THR A 295 -5.04 -4.78 3.52
N GLY A 296 -4.43 -4.99 2.34
CA GLY A 296 -3.02 -5.34 2.21
C GLY A 296 -2.07 -4.24 2.70
N LEU A 297 -2.35 -2.99 2.33
CA LEU A 297 -1.56 -1.83 2.76
C LEU A 297 -1.69 -1.56 4.26
N PHE A 298 -2.86 -1.80 4.86
CA PHE A 298 -3.04 -1.66 6.30
C PHE A 298 -2.35 -2.78 7.08
N LEU A 299 -2.41 -4.03 6.57
CA LEU A 299 -1.62 -5.12 7.12
C LEU A 299 -0.13 -4.79 7.10
N PHE A 300 0.38 -4.30 5.95
CA PHE A 300 1.77 -3.86 5.83
C PHE A 300 2.13 -2.85 6.92
N GLY A 301 1.40 -1.75 7.00
CA GLY A 301 1.76 -0.68 7.92
C GLY A 301 1.66 -1.09 9.39
N MET A 302 0.67 -1.90 9.77
CA MET A 302 0.54 -2.37 11.16
C MET A 302 1.61 -3.40 11.53
N ALA A 303 1.90 -4.36 10.65
CA ALA A 303 2.97 -5.34 10.86
C ALA A 303 4.34 -4.64 10.91
N TRP A 304 4.60 -3.66 10.02
CA TRP A 304 5.79 -2.82 10.05
C TRP A 304 5.93 -2.09 11.40
N GLY A 305 4.84 -1.53 11.91
CA GLY A 305 4.86 -0.84 13.20
C GLY A 305 5.23 -1.74 14.37
N ILE A 306 4.77 -2.99 14.38
CA ILE A 306 5.17 -3.97 15.39
C ILE A 306 6.63 -4.36 15.19
N ASN A 307 7.05 -4.67 13.97
CA ASN A 307 8.42 -5.09 13.65
C ASN A 307 9.45 -4.01 14.00
N ASN A 308 9.09 -2.74 13.92
CA ASN A 308 9.94 -1.60 14.27
C ASN A 308 9.74 -1.07 15.70
N GLY A 309 8.91 -1.74 16.53
CA GLY A 309 8.69 -1.38 17.92
C GLY A 309 7.95 -0.07 18.16
N VAL A 310 7.23 0.45 17.15
CA VAL A 310 6.44 1.69 17.25
C VAL A 310 4.95 1.43 17.56
N LEU A 311 4.48 0.20 17.33
CA LEU A 311 3.15 -0.24 17.76
C LEU A 311 3.25 -1.37 18.78
N PRO A 312 2.40 -1.39 19.85
CA PRO A 312 2.37 -2.47 20.82
C PRO A 312 1.84 -3.77 20.18
N ALA A 313 2.63 -4.84 20.27
CA ALA A 313 2.31 -6.12 19.64
C ALA A 313 1.03 -6.77 20.20
N ASP A 314 0.78 -6.65 21.50
CA ASP A 314 -0.42 -7.19 22.16
C ASP A 314 -1.71 -6.55 21.64
N GLU A 315 -1.65 -5.31 21.20
CA GLU A 315 -2.78 -4.56 20.68
C GLU A 315 -2.99 -4.74 19.16
N TYR A 316 -1.92 -4.76 18.37
CA TYR A 316 -2.02 -4.72 16.89
C TYR A 316 -1.80 -6.08 16.21
N LYS A 317 -1.12 -7.04 16.87
CA LYS A 317 -0.96 -8.37 16.26
C LYS A 317 -2.29 -9.07 15.99
N PRO A 318 -3.30 -9.05 16.91
CA PRO A 318 -4.61 -9.63 16.58
C PRO A 318 -5.30 -8.97 15.37
N VAL A 319 -5.03 -7.69 15.10
CA VAL A 319 -5.52 -6.98 13.91
C VAL A 319 -4.83 -7.52 12.66
N CYS A 320 -3.50 -7.68 12.72
CA CYS A 320 -2.72 -8.26 11.62
C CYS A 320 -3.13 -9.72 11.33
N ASP A 321 -3.32 -10.53 12.36
CA ASP A 321 -3.71 -11.95 12.21
C ASP A 321 -5.03 -12.08 11.44
N LYS A 322 -6.05 -11.31 11.84
CA LYS A 322 -7.35 -11.29 11.15
C LYS A 322 -7.25 -10.74 9.73
N ALA A 323 -6.45 -9.68 9.51
CA ALA A 323 -6.23 -9.13 8.18
C ALA A 323 -5.59 -10.15 7.25
N TYR A 324 -4.59 -10.88 7.73
CA TYR A 324 -3.96 -11.96 6.96
C TYR A 324 -4.94 -13.08 6.63
N GLU A 325 -5.74 -13.55 7.62
CA GLU A 325 -6.76 -14.58 7.38
C GLU A 325 -7.75 -14.16 6.27
N ALA A 326 -8.19 -12.91 6.30
CA ALA A 326 -9.05 -12.35 5.27
C ALA A 326 -8.34 -12.30 3.88
N LEU A 327 -7.09 -11.83 3.82
CA LEU A 327 -6.31 -11.79 2.59
C LEU A 327 -6.00 -13.19 2.04
N ALA A 328 -5.76 -14.17 2.91
CA ALA A 328 -5.56 -15.56 2.51
C ALA A 328 -6.83 -16.17 1.89
N ALA A 329 -8.00 -15.84 2.44
CA ALA A 329 -9.29 -16.29 1.92
C ALA A 329 -9.65 -15.69 0.54
N CYS A 330 -8.96 -14.64 0.10
CA CYS A 330 -9.16 -14.03 -1.23
C CYS A 330 -8.39 -14.73 -2.35
N VAL A 331 -7.49 -15.66 -2.02
CA VAL A 331 -6.63 -16.31 -3.01
C VAL A 331 -7.31 -17.54 -3.58
N HIS A 332 -7.48 -17.57 -4.89
CA HIS A 332 -7.99 -18.71 -5.63
C HIS A 332 -6.99 -19.87 -5.66
N ASP A 333 -7.47 -21.05 -6.08
CA ASP A 333 -6.63 -22.24 -6.16
C ASP A 333 -5.45 -22.12 -7.11
N ASP A 334 -5.53 -21.28 -8.12
CA ASP A 334 -4.45 -20.99 -9.08
C ASP A 334 -3.50 -19.88 -8.62
N GLY A 335 -3.86 -19.12 -7.57
CA GLY A 335 -3.09 -17.99 -7.05
C GLY A 335 -3.61 -16.60 -7.48
N PHE A 336 -4.68 -16.53 -8.28
CA PHE A 336 -5.37 -15.26 -8.54
C PHE A 336 -5.95 -14.70 -7.23
N ILE A 337 -5.95 -13.38 -7.08
CA ILE A 337 -6.53 -12.68 -5.92
C ILE A 337 -7.86 -12.06 -6.32
N GLY A 338 -8.93 -12.45 -5.63
CA GLY A 338 -10.24 -11.80 -5.75
C GLY A 338 -10.36 -10.52 -4.93
N PHE A 339 -11.50 -9.87 -5.00
CA PHE A 339 -11.85 -8.66 -4.26
C PHE A 339 -10.90 -7.46 -4.44
N ILE A 340 -10.25 -7.35 -5.60
CA ILE A 340 -9.44 -6.17 -5.95
C ILE A 340 -10.36 -5.11 -6.55
N GLN A 341 -10.54 -3.97 -5.88
CA GLN A 341 -11.18 -2.82 -6.50
C GLN A 341 -10.33 -2.31 -7.67
N GLY A 342 -10.90 -2.25 -8.87
CA GLY A 342 -10.24 -1.73 -10.06
C GLY A 342 -9.72 -0.29 -9.90
N SER A 343 -9.02 0.22 -10.91
CA SER A 343 -8.47 1.58 -10.86
C SER A 343 -9.56 2.62 -10.65
N GLY A 344 -9.30 3.59 -9.78
CA GLY A 344 -10.27 4.60 -9.39
C GLY A 344 -9.69 5.63 -8.43
N SER A 345 -10.56 6.45 -7.86
CA SER A 345 -10.21 7.55 -6.95
C SER A 345 -11.11 7.65 -5.72
N LYS A 346 -12.06 6.71 -5.56
CA LYS A 346 -13.10 6.79 -4.52
C LYS A 346 -13.76 5.43 -4.29
N PRO A 347 -14.50 5.27 -3.17
CA PRO A 347 -15.16 4.01 -2.82
C PRO A 347 -16.11 3.45 -3.88
N SER A 348 -16.84 4.29 -4.61
CA SER A 348 -17.82 3.85 -5.61
C SER A 348 -17.23 3.42 -6.95
N ASP A 349 -15.93 3.65 -7.19
CA ASP A 349 -15.31 3.25 -8.44
C ASP A 349 -15.14 1.73 -8.51
N ALA A 350 -15.34 1.17 -9.70
CA ALA A 350 -15.21 -0.26 -9.99
C ALA A 350 -15.99 -1.18 -9.03
N GLN A 351 -17.18 -0.76 -8.62
CA GLN A 351 -18.10 -1.57 -7.82
C GLN A 351 -19.08 -2.36 -8.71
N PRO A 352 -19.58 -3.53 -8.29
CA PRO A 352 -19.20 -4.25 -7.07
C PRO A 352 -17.80 -4.87 -7.15
N VAL A 353 -17.18 -5.09 -5.99
CA VAL A 353 -15.92 -5.80 -5.85
C VAL A 353 -16.24 -7.22 -5.37
N GLU A 354 -15.97 -8.24 -6.17
CA GLU A 354 -16.37 -9.62 -5.92
C GLU A 354 -15.16 -10.56 -5.97
N PHE A 355 -15.33 -11.78 -5.43
CA PHE A 355 -14.26 -12.77 -5.39
C PHE A 355 -13.74 -13.14 -6.78
N ASP A 356 -14.64 -13.31 -7.77
CA ASP A 356 -14.32 -13.69 -9.15
C ASP A 356 -14.12 -12.50 -10.08
N SER A 357 -14.21 -11.25 -9.57
CA SER A 357 -14.06 -10.06 -10.40
C SER A 357 -12.61 -9.87 -10.85
N VAL A 358 -12.41 -9.68 -12.15
CA VAL A 358 -11.11 -9.32 -12.72
C VAL A 358 -11.02 -7.80 -12.80
N PRO A 359 -10.08 -7.15 -12.09
CA PRO A 359 -9.91 -5.71 -12.16
C PRO A 359 -9.37 -5.28 -13.53
N ASP A 360 -9.51 -3.99 -13.88
CA ASP A 360 -8.95 -3.45 -15.11
C ASP A 360 -7.41 -3.52 -15.18
N PHE A 361 -6.73 -3.53 -14.02
CA PHE A 361 -5.29 -3.79 -13.88
C PHE A 361 -5.06 -4.60 -12.61
N TYR A 362 -4.44 -5.75 -12.75
CA TYR A 362 -4.20 -6.69 -11.64
C TYR A 362 -2.94 -6.36 -10.84
N ASP A 363 -1.97 -5.72 -11.48
CA ASP A 363 -0.60 -5.45 -10.96
C ASP A 363 -0.62 -4.81 -9.57
N PHE A 364 -1.32 -3.67 -9.42
CA PHE A 364 -1.30 -2.94 -8.14
C PHE A 364 -2.00 -3.70 -7.02
N GLY A 365 -3.06 -4.47 -7.35
CA GLY A 365 -3.75 -5.30 -6.37
C GLY A 365 -2.84 -6.41 -5.85
N CYS A 366 -2.14 -7.08 -6.75
CA CYS A 366 -1.12 -8.07 -6.40
C CYS A 366 0.01 -7.44 -5.55
N GLY A 367 0.50 -6.26 -5.95
CA GLY A 367 1.54 -5.53 -5.21
C GLY A 367 1.11 -5.16 -3.79
N CYS A 368 -0.11 -4.63 -3.60
CA CYS A 368 -0.65 -4.30 -2.28
C CYS A 368 -0.79 -5.54 -1.38
N TRP A 369 -1.22 -6.65 -1.96
CA TRP A 369 -1.34 -7.93 -1.25
C TRP A 369 0.06 -8.45 -0.84
N LEU A 370 1.02 -8.47 -1.77
CA LEU A 370 2.38 -8.96 -1.52
C LEU A 370 3.11 -8.15 -0.46
N VAL A 371 3.03 -6.80 -0.48
CA VAL A 371 3.70 -5.98 0.52
C VAL A 371 3.17 -6.26 1.93
N GLY A 372 1.84 -6.41 2.06
CA GLY A 372 1.19 -6.72 3.33
C GLY A 372 1.60 -8.08 3.89
N VAL A 373 1.48 -9.13 3.07
CA VAL A 373 1.77 -10.51 3.50
C VAL A 373 3.26 -10.72 3.74
N SER A 374 4.15 -10.12 2.94
CA SER A 374 5.60 -10.22 3.16
C SER A 374 6.02 -9.61 4.49
N GLU A 375 5.48 -8.44 4.86
CA GLU A 375 5.77 -7.83 6.15
C GLU A 375 5.18 -8.64 7.32
N TYR A 376 4.02 -9.25 7.12
CA TYR A 376 3.44 -10.16 8.11
C TYR A 376 4.27 -11.44 8.29
N VAL A 377 4.91 -11.97 7.23
CA VAL A 377 5.87 -13.08 7.34
C VAL A 377 7.06 -12.71 8.23
N LYS A 378 7.59 -11.49 8.11
CA LYS A 378 8.64 -10.99 9.03
C LYS A 378 8.17 -11.00 10.47
N LEU A 379 6.95 -10.51 10.72
CA LEU A 379 6.35 -10.48 12.05
C LEU A 379 6.18 -11.90 12.64
N LEU A 380 5.70 -12.86 11.84
CA LEU A 380 5.55 -14.24 12.29
C LEU A 380 6.91 -14.87 12.63
N ARG A 381 7.94 -14.69 11.80
CA ARG A 381 9.29 -15.17 12.08
C ARG A 381 9.87 -14.59 13.37
N ALA A 382 9.68 -13.30 13.62
CA ALA A 382 10.10 -12.67 14.86
C ALA A 382 9.39 -13.28 16.09
N CYS A 383 8.10 -13.58 15.97
CA CYS A 383 7.34 -14.26 17.04
C CYS A 383 7.81 -15.70 17.27
N GLU A 384 8.08 -16.48 16.22
CA GLU A 384 8.58 -17.87 16.31
C GLU A 384 9.94 -17.94 16.99
N ILE A 385 10.86 -17.02 16.69
CA ILE A 385 12.17 -16.92 17.35
C ILE A 385 12.03 -16.59 18.83
N SER A 386 11.06 -15.74 19.20
CA SER A 386 10.87 -15.36 20.61
C SER A 386 10.29 -16.48 21.47
N LEU A 387 9.72 -17.52 20.88
CA LEU A 387 9.11 -18.68 21.56
C LEU A 387 10.06 -19.90 21.62
N SER A 388 11.16 -19.89 20.86
CA SER A 388 12.21 -20.93 20.86
C SER A 388 13.30 -20.66 21.89
#